data_36046affea442b2d10ae2701bcc81315
#
_entry.id   36046affea442b2d10ae2701bcc81315
#
_cell.length_a   1.000
_cell.length_b   1.000
_cell.length_c   1.000
_cell.angle_alpha   90.00
_cell.angle_beta   90.00
_cell.angle_gamma   90.00
#
_symmetry.space_group_name_H-M   'P 1'
#
loop_
_entity.id
_entity.type
_entity.pdbx_description
1 polymer ?
#
loop_
_entity_poly.entity_id
_entity_poly.type
_entity_poly.pdbx_seq_one_letter_code
_entity_poly.pdbx_strand_id
1 'polypeptide(L)'
;MNVIKNKIINAKISTTFLMLFIVRIPYLLAYYPGLMIYDTGSSIAQYYGIKTHVVAISNMPDAILSNHHMILFTYLMGGFVKLGELLGSQNFGFFMYILIQVIFSNIIIAYGLKLIVHRVNERLYLIVFFIYMFLPVISLWQITMSKDAFFSAFIMLFSIILFRIVDTQGKILKNRRFVAIMIICTLMCVLSKQQGSYIVILCALLLILVYKRRVFLTSIMVIMIGVFYLTVFIGIILPKFHVAPSSKQEVNILMRQSRLSSLD
;
A
#
# COMPACT_ATOMS: atom_id res chain seq x y z
N MET A 1 -11.47 -32.75 -14.24
CA MET A 1 -11.20 -31.30 -14.44
C MET A 1 -12.36 -30.42 -13.99
N ASN A 2 -13.61 -30.72 -14.33
CA ASN A 2 -14.78 -29.89 -13.95
C ASN A 2 -15.05 -29.80 -12.44
N VAL A 3 -14.75 -30.83 -11.64
CA VAL A 3 -14.98 -30.85 -10.17
C VAL A 3 -14.07 -29.84 -9.45
N ILE A 4 -12.77 -29.81 -9.78
CA ILE A 4 -11.80 -28.86 -9.19
C ILE A 4 -12.14 -27.44 -9.58
N LYS A 5 -12.45 -27.19 -10.87
CA LYS A 5 -12.91 -25.91 -11.38
C LYS A 5 -14.09 -25.37 -10.58
N ASN A 6 -15.15 -26.18 -10.43
CA ASN A 6 -16.34 -25.79 -9.69
C ASN A 6 -16.05 -25.52 -8.21
N LYS A 7 -15.13 -26.27 -7.57
CA LYS A 7 -14.71 -26.01 -6.18
C LYS A 7 -14.01 -24.64 -6.05
N ILE A 8 -13.15 -24.26 -7.00
CA ILE A 8 -12.46 -22.96 -6.99
C ILE A 8 -13.46 -21.80 -7.21
N ILE A 9 -14.33 -21.92 -8.21
CA ILE A 9 -15.32 -20.89 -8.55
C ILE A 9 -16.29 -20.63 -7.39
N ASN A 10 -16.75 -21.70 -6.74
CA ASN A 10 -17.71 -21.62 -5.63
C ASN A 10 -17.06 -21.51 -4.24
N ALA A 11 -15.72 -21.42 -4.16
CA ALA A 11 -15.01 -21.30 -2.91
C ALA A 11 -15.47 -20.09 -2.10
N LYS A 12 -15.55 -20.21 -0.78
CA LYS A 12 -15.76 -19.07 0.13
C LYS A 12 -14.50 -18.19 0.14
N ILE A 13 -14.64 -16.93 0.57
CA ILE A 13 -13.49 -16.00 0.71
C ILE A 13 -12.41 -16.62 1.59
N SER A 14 -12.79 -17.27 2.71
CA SER A 14 -11.84 -17.94 3.61
C SER A 14 -11.08 -19.07 2.92
N THR A 15 -11.75 -19.88 2.11
CA THR A 15 -11.11 -20.96 1.34
C THR A 15 -10.16 -20.41 0.28
N THR A 16 -10.57 -19.36 -0.44
CA THR A 16 -9.72 -18.66 -1.42
C THR A 16 -8.48 -18.06 -0.74
N PHE A 17 -8.67 -17.40 0.41
CA PHE A 17 -7.56 -16.90 1.24
C PHE A 17 -6.59 -18.02 1.63
N LEU A 18 -7.10 -19.14 2.15
CA LEU A 18 -6.25 -20.28 2.54
C LEU A 18 -5.46 -20.84 1.35
N MET A 19 -6.07 -21.00 0.19
CA MET A 19 -5.37 -21.46 -1.01
C MET A 19 -4.21 -20.52 -1.39
N LEU A 20 -4.45 -19.20 -1.37
CA LEU A 20 -3.43 -18.19 -1.63
C LEU A 20 -2.33 -18.23 -0.56
N PHE A 21 -2.71 -18.31 0.72
CA PHE A 21 -1.79 -18.26 1.84
C PHE A 21 -0.87 -19.49 1.89
N ILE A 22 -1.41 -20.70 1.67
CA ILE A 22 -0.62 -21.95 1.64
C ILE A 22 0.52 -21.86 0.62
N VAL A 23 0.28 -21.28 -0.55
CA VAL A 23 1.32 -21.12 -1.58
C VAL A 23 2.38 -20.10 -1.18
N ARG A 24 2.10 -19.21 -0.20
CA ARG A 24 3.10 -18.25 0.36
C ARG A 24 4.01 -18.89 1.42
N ILE A 25 3.57 -19.99 2.07
CA ILE A 25 4.35 -20.63 3.14
C ILE A 25 5.76 -21.02 2.69
N PRO A 26 5.99 -21.67 1.54
CA PRO A 26 7.34 -21.98 1.07
C PRO A 26 8.23 -20.74 0.94
N TYR A 27 7.68 -19.62 0.46
CA TYR A 27 8.41 -18.36 0.35
C TYR A 27 8.73 -17.76 1.71
N LEU A 28 7.78 -17.77 2.66
CA LEU A 28 7.98 -17.30 4.02
C LEU A 28 9.07 -18.10 4.76
N LEU A 29 9.14 -19.41 4.51
CA LEU A 29 10.16 -20.27 5.11
C LEU A 29 11.53 -20.11 4.44
N ALA A 30 11.57 -20.10 3.10
CA ALA A 30 12.81 -20.04 2.33
C ALA A 30 13.52 -18.68 2.48
N TYR A 31 12.77 -17.60 2.65
CA TYR A 31 13.29 -16.24 2.76
C TYR A 31 13.16 -15.65 4.17
N TYR A 32 13.05 -16.50 5.21
CA TYR A 32 13.01 -16.01 6.59
C TYR A 32 14.20 -15.09 6.91
N PRO A 33 13.97 -13.92 7.52
CA PRO A 33 12.75 -13.33 8.07
C PRO A 33 11.91 -12.53 7.04
N GLY A 34 12.25 -12.53 5.78
CA GLY A 34 11.68 -11.77 4.67
C GLY A 34 12.75 -11.10 3.83
N LEU A 35 12.36 -10.37 2.82
CA LEU A 35 13.25 -9.60 1.96
C LEU A 35 13.29 -8.12 2.39
N MET A 36 14.46 -7.53 2.29
CA MET A 36 14.70 -6.11 2.59
C MET A 36 15.23 -5.40 1.35
N ILE A 37 14.65 -4.23 1.06
CA ILE A 37 15.15 -3.31 0.04
C ILE A 37 15.87 -2.13 0.70
N TYR A 38 16.58 -1.34 -0.08
CA TYR A 38 17.34 -0.18 0.41
C TYR A 38 16.48 0.78 1.22
N ASP A 39 15.26 1.11 0.73
CA ASP A 39 14.32 2.00 1.41
C ASP A 39 13.91 1.48 2.80
N THR A 40 13.77 0.17 2.95
CA THR A 40 13.46 -0.47 4.24
C THR A 40 14.59 -0.25 5.24
N GLY A 41 15.83 -0.51 4.81
CA GLY A 41 17.01 -0.27 5.64
C GLY A 41 17.12 1.19 6.08
N SER A 42 16.91 2.13 5.16
CA SER A 42 16.89 3.56 5.45
C SER A 42 15.76 3.95 6.42
N SER A 43 14.58 3.36 6.27
CA SER A 43 13.45 3.61 7.19
C SER A 43 13.76 3.14 8.61
N ILE A 44 14.30 1.92 8.74
CA ILE A 44 14.69 1.36 10.04
C ILE A 44 15.81 2.19 10.66
N ALA A 45 16.84 2.57 9.89
CA ALA A 45 17.92 3.44 10.37
C ALA A 45 17.40 4.77 10.91
N GLN A 46 16.48 5.43 10.20
CA GLN A 46 15.84 6.67 10.66
C GLN A 46 15.05 6.47 11.97
N TYR A 47 14.36 5.34 12.13
CA TYR A 47 13.67 5.02 13.38
C TYR A 47 14.63 4.94 14.58
N TYR A 48 15.83 4.41 14.38
CA TYR A 48 16.88 4.35 15.39
C TYR A 48 17.70 5.65 15.53
N GLY A 49 17.28 6.74 14.89
CA GLY A 49 17.97 8.03 14.97
C GLY A 49 19.22 8.13 14.12
N ILE A 50 19.46 7.17 13.20
CA ILE A 50 20.63 7.17 12.32
C ILE A 50 20.32 8.01 11.08
N LYS A 51 21.18 9.00 10.82
CA LYS A 51 21.07 9.87 9.64
C LYS A 51 21.35 9.09 8.37
N THR A 52 20.43 9.16 7.42
CA THR A 52 20.56 8.48 6.13
C THR A 52 20.93 9.45 5.01
N HIS A 53 21.46 8.93 3.91
CA HIS A 53 21.83 9.72 2.73
C HIS A 53 20.66 10.59 2.22
N VAL A 54 19.43 10.10 2.26
CA VAL A 54 18.23 10.85 1.83
C VAL A 54 18.03 12.13 2.63
N VAL A 55 18.31 12.09 3.92
CA VAL A 55 18.25 13.28 4.79
C VAL A 55 19.43 14.21 4.50
N ALA A 56 20.63 13.66 4.37
CA ALA A 56 21.85 14.44 4.14
C ALA A 56 21.80 15.32 2.87
N ILE A 57 21.08 14.88 1.84
CA ILE A 57 20.91 15.63 0.58
C ILE A 57 19.62 16.46 0.53
N SER A 58 18.84 16.47 1.60
CA SER A 58 17.61 17.28 1.71
C SER A 58 17.94 18.74 2.05
N ASN A 59 16.91 19.61 1.95
CA ASN A 59 17.03 21.03 2.39
C ASN A 59 17.09 21.18 3.92
N MET A 60 17.01 20.08 4.67
CA MET A 60 17.09 20.04 6.14
C MET A 60 18.15 19.00 6.55
N PRO A 61 19.45 19.30 6.34
CA PRO A 61 20.51 18.32 6.60
C PRO A 61 20.66 17.92 8.06
N ASP A 62 20.12 18.68 9.00
CA ASP A 62 20.15 18.39 10.44
C ASP A 62 18.98 17.52 10.91
N ALA A 63 17.99 17.27 10.04
CA ALA A 63 16.92 16.35 10.35
C ALA A 63 17.43 14.90 10.46
N ILE A 64 16.71 14.07 11.20
CA ILE A 64 16.95 12.63 11.29
C ILE A 64 15.93 11.89 10.41
N LEU A 65 14.70 12.38 10.39
CA LEU A 65 13.59 11.79 9.67
C LEU A 65 13.37 12.47 8.32
N SER A 66 12.97 11.72 7.31
CA SER A 66 12.56 12.23 6.01
C SER A 66 11.23 11.63 5.59
N ASN A 67 10.34 12.47 5.04
CA ASN A 67 9.07 12.02 4.48
C ASN A 67 9.23 11.30 3.12
N HIS A 68 10.45 11.16 2.61
CA HIS A 68 10.71 10.30 1.45
C HIS A 68 10.31 8.85 1.72
N HIS A 69 10.56 8.37 2.94
CA HIS A 69 10.22 7.00 3.37
C HIS A 69 8.83 6.88 4.01
N MET A 70 8.02 7.92 4.03
CA MET A 70 6.72 7.98 4.71
C MET A 70 6.82 7.65 6.20
N ILE A 71 6.69 8.66 7.04
CA ILE A 71 6.87 8.59 8.49
C ILE A 71 6.10 7.45 9.14
N LEU A 72 4.84 7.23 8.73
CA LEU A 72 4.05 6.14 9.26
C LEU A 72 4.76 4.79 9.10
N PHE A 73 5.33 4.53 7.92
CA PHE A 73 6.01 3.26 7.65
C PHE A 73 7.39 3.18 8.28
N THR A 74 8.10 4.30 8.44
CA THR A 74 9.33 4.37 9.24
C THR A 74 9.06 3.87 10.67
N TYR A 75 8.01 4.39 11.32
CA TYR A 75 7.65 3.97 12.68
C TYR A 75 7.06 2.56 12.75
N LEU A 76 6.27 2.13 11.76
CA LEU A 76 5.77 0.76 11.72
C LEU A 76 6.90 -0.25 11.56
N MET A 77 7.78 -0.08 10.56
CA MET A 77 8.88 -1.00 10.30
C MET A 77 9.86 -1.03 11.48
N GLY A 78 10.34 0.14 11.91
CA GLY A 78 11.25 0.24 13.05
C GLY A 78 10.63 -0.27 14.36
N GLY A 79 9.34 0.01 14.58
CA GLY A 79 8.60 -0.45 15.76
C GLY A 79 8.47 -1.98 15.82
N PHE A 80 8.21 -2.64 14.68
CA PHE A 80 8.20 -4.11 14.63
C PHE A 80 9.59 -4.71 14.87
N VAL A 81 10.65 -4.12 14.30
CA VAL A 81 12.02 -4.56 14.57
C VAL A 81 12.35 -4.38 16.05
N LYS A 82 11.99 -3.23 16.65
CA LYS A 82 12.18 -2.96 18.08
C LYS A 82 11.39 -3.93 18.97
N LEU A 83 10.16 -4.25 18.60
CA LEU A 83 9.37 -5.26 19.29
C LEU A 83 10.06 -6.64 19.23
N GLY A 84 10.64 -6.98 18.09
CA GLY A 84 11.44 -8.20 17.95
C GLY A 84 12.65 -8.22 18.87
N GLU A 85 13.39 -7.09 18.98
CA GLU A 85 14.50 -6.96 19.94
C GLU A 85 14.05 -7.26 21.38
N LEU A 86 12.92 -6.70 21.80
CA LEU A 86 12.36 -6.94 23.13
C LEU A 86 11.97 -8.42 23.34
N LEU A 87 11.65 -9.12 22.27
CA LEU A 87 11.34 -10.56 22.27
C LEU A 87 12.56 -11.45 22.01
N GLY A 88 13.76 -10.86 21.97
CA GLY A 88 15.04 -11.56 21.83
C GLY A 88 15.54 -11.76 20.39
N SER A 89 14.83 -11.26 19.36
CA SER A 89 15.29 -11.39 17.98
C SER A 89 14.71 -10.32 17.04
N GLN A 90 15.56 -9.47 16.48
CA GLN A 90 15.17 -8.51 15.43
C GLN A 90 14.52 -9.21 14.21
N ASN A 91 15.06 -10.38 13.83
CA ASN A 91 14.52 -11.17 12.74
C ASN A 91 13.07 -11.61 12.99
N PHE A 92 12.73 -11.91 14.24
CA PHE A 92 11.36 -12.25 14.61
C PHE A 92 10.42 -11.06 14.43
N GLY A 93 10.82 -9.87 14.84
CA GLY A 93 10.04 -8.64 14.63
C GLY A 93 9.84 -8.32 13.15
N PHE A 94 10.91 -8.46 12.35
CA PHE A 94 10.85 -8.32 10.90
C PHE A 94 9.85 -9.32 10.28
N PHE A 95 9.92 -10.59 10.68
CA PHE A 95 9.01 -11.64 10.21
C PHE A 95 7.56 -11.36 10.59
N MET A 96 7.28 -10.86 11.80
CA MET A 96 5.93 -10.49 12.23
C MET A 96 5.31 -9.42 11.31
N TYR A 97 6.09 -8.39 10.95
CA TYR A 97 5.64 -7.38 9.98
C TYR A 97 5.29 -8.01 8.63
N ILE A 98 6.18 -8.85 8.09
CA ILE A 98 5.96 -9.57 6.83
C ILE A 98 4.72 -10.45 6.88
N LEU A 99 4.53 -11.20 7.97
CA LEU A 99 3.38 -12.09 8.13
C LEU A 99 2.06 -11.31 8.09
N ILE A 100 2.00 -10.17 8.79
CA ILE A 100 0.83 -9.28 8.76
C ILE A 100 0.60 -8.74 7.34
N GLN A 101 1.64 -8.30 6.64
CA GLN A 101 1.58 -7.82 5.26
C GLN A 101 1.04 -8.88 4.30
N VAL A 102 1.53 -10.12 4.41
CA VAL A 102 1.08 -11.27 3.59
C VAL A 102 -0.37 -11.61 3.87
N ILE A 103 -0.77 -11.71 5.14
CA ILE A 103 -2.15 -12.00 5.54
C ILE A 103 -3.08 -10.91 4.99
N PHE A 104 -2.78 -9.65 5.24
CA PHE A 104 -3.58 -8.50 4.79
C PHE A 104 -3.74 -8.48 3.27
N SER A 105 -2.65 -8.61 2.53
CA SER A 105 -2.67 -8.63 1.07
C SER A 105 -3.50 -9.80 0.51
N ASN A 106 -3.35 -11.00 1.06
CA ASN A 106 -4.10 -12.16 0.61
C ASN A 106 -5.60 -12.08 0.94
N ILE A 107 -6.00 -11.43 2.04
CA ILE A 107 -7.41 -11.17 2.34
C ILE A 107 -8.02 -10.26 1.26
N ILE A 108 -7.31 -9.19 0.88
CA ILE A 108 -7.78 -8.25 -0.13
C ILE A 108 -7.87 -8.93 -1.50
N ILE A 109 -6.86 -9.71 -1.88
CA ILE A 109 -6.86 -10.47 -3.14
C ILE A 109 -8.03 -11.46 -3.16
N ALA A 110 -8.24 -12.24 -2.08
CA ALA A 110 -9.34 -13.20 -1.99
C ALA A 110 -10.71 -12.52 -2.11
N TYR A 111 -10.86 -11.34 -1.48
CA TYR A 111 -12.08 -10.54 -1.57
C TYR A 111 -12.29 -10.01 -3.00
N GLY A 112 -11.24 -9.47 -3.63
CA GLY A 112 -11.28 -9.00 -5.02
C GLY A 112 -11.65 -10.11 -6.01
N LEU A 113 -11.02 -11.28 -5.88
CA LEU A 113 -11.34 -12.46 -6.70
C LEU A 113 -12.82 -12.86 -6.53
N LYS A 114 -13.34 -12.84 -5.30
CA LYS A 114 -14.75 -13.18 -5.05
C LYS A 114 -15.72 -12.18 -5.66
N LEU A 115 -15.35 -10.91 -5.81
CA LEU A 115 -16.19 -9.92 -6.47
C LEU A 115 -16.30 -10.13 -7.97
N ILE A 116 -15.25 -10.63 -8.61
CA ILE A 116 -15.23 -10.80 -10.07
C ILE A 116 -15.70 -12.17 -10.53
N VAL A 117 -15.80 -13.18 -9.66
CA VAL A 117 -16.07 -14.59 -10.01
C VAL A 117 -17.31 -14.80 -10.89
N HIS A 118 -18.38 -14.01 -10.69
CA HIS A 118 -19.62 -14.10 -11.48
C HIS A 118 -19.77 -12.96 -12.50
N ARG A 119 -18.73 -12.17 -12.72
CA ARG A 119 -18.76 -10.98 -13.61
C ARG A 119 -17.88 -11.13 -14.84
N VAL A 120 -16.98 -12.09 -14.81
CA VAL A 120 -16.13 -12.46 -15.93
C VAL A 120 -16.41 -13.91 -16.31
N ASN A 121 -15.99 -14.30 -17.53
CA ASN A 121 -16.09 -15.71 -17.90
C ASN A 121 -15.18 -16.58 -17.02
N GLU A 122 -15.57 -17.83 -16.82
CA GLU A 122 -14.89 -18.77 -15.93
C GLU A 122 -13.41 -18.98 -16.30
N ARG A 123 -13.06 -18.95 -17.59
CA ARG A 123 -11.67 -19.11 -18.05
C ARG A 123 -10.82 -17.93 -17.59
N LEU A 124 -11.29 -16.70 -17.78
CA LEU A 124 -10.60 -15.51 -17.36
C LEU A 124 -10.45 -15.49 -15.82
N TYR A 125 -11.51 -15.83 -15.08
CA TYR A 125 -11.44 -15.94 -13.63
C TYR A 125 -10.34 -16.90 -13.16
N LEU A 126 -10.27 -18.10 -13.75
CA LEU A 126 -9.26 -19.09 -13.40
C LEU A 126 -7.84 -18.61 -13.77
N ILE A 127 -7.66 -17.96 -14.89
CA ILE A 127 -6.37 -17.37 -15.28
C ILE A 127 -5.92 -16.37 -14.21
N VAL A 128 -6.78 -15.42 -13.83
CA VAL A 128 -6.48 -14.42 -12.82
C VAL A 128 -6.20 -15.06 -11.45
N PHE A 129 -7.01 -16.05 -11.05
CA PHE A 129 -6.81 -16.80 -9.82
C PHE A 129 -5.44 -17.49 -9.78
N PHE A 130 -5.06 -18.20 -10.86
CA PHE A 130 -3.78 -18.91 -10.92
C PHE A 130 -2.58 -17.95 -11.04
N ILE A 131 -2.74 -16.80 -11.70
CA ILE A 131 -1.72 -15.73 -11.67
C ILE A 131 -1.46 -15.29 -10.24
N TYR A 132 -2.50 -14.93 -9.47
CA TYR A 132 -2.33 -14.53 -8.08
C TYR A 132 -1.80 -15.66 -7.19
N MET A 133 -2.12 -16.90 -7.50
CA MET A 133 -1.68 -18.07 -6.75
C MET A 133 -0.21 -18.40 -6.99
N PHE A 134 0.22 -18.48 -8.25
CA PHE A 134 1.50 -19.09 -8.63
C PHE A 134 2.55 -18.13 -9.21
N LEU A 135 2.21 -16.89 -9.57
CA LEU A 135 3.20 -15.97 -10.12
C LEU A 135 4.22 -15.58 -9.02
N PRO A 136 5.51 -15.97 -9.14
CA PRO A 136 6.50 -15.80 -8.06
C PRO A 136 6.69 -14.33 -7.65
N VAL A 137 6.60 -13.40 -8.62
CA VAL A 137 6.77 -11.97 -8.34
C VAL A 137 5.78 -11.46 -7.31
N ILE A 138 4.54 -11.98 -7.28
CA ILE A 138 3.53 -11.59 -6.28
C ILE A 138 3.94 -12.09 -4.90
N SER A 139 4.43 -13.33 -4.80
CA SER A 139 4.92 -13.90 -3.55
C SER A 139 6.13 -13.13 -3.00
N LEU A 140 7.12 -12.88 -3.85
CA LEU A 140 8.34 -12.14 -3.49
C LEU A 140 8.00 -10.72 -3.06
N TRP A 141 7.10 -10.03 -3.77
CA TRP A 141 6.64 -8.70 -3.40
C TRP A 141 5.94 -8.68 -2.04
N GLN A 142 5.10 -9.68 -1.76
CA GLN A 142 4.39 -9.78 -0.48
C GLN A 142 5.31 -10.06 0.71
N ILE A 143 6.44 -10.77 0.52
CA ILE A 143 7.42 -11.04 1.58
C ILE A 143 8.54 -9.99 1.65
N THR A 144 8.48 -8.95 0.83
CA THR A 144 9.41 -7.81 0.90
C THR A 144 8.88 -6.77 1.87
N MET A 145 9.60 -6.48 2.93
CA MET A 145 9.26 -5.41 3.87
C MET A 145 9.35 -4.07 3.15
N SER A 146 8.22 -3.49 2.80
CA SER A 146 8.16 -2.23 2.05
C SER A 146 6.85 -1.49 2.26
N LYS A 147 6.93 -0.15 2.33
CA LYS A 147 5.75 0.72 2.25
C LYS A 147 4.94 0.48 0.97
N ASP A 148 5.65 0.19 -0.14
CA ASP A 148 5.03 -0.01 -1.45
C ASP A 148 4.23 -1.30 -1.54
N ALA A 149 4.63 -2.35 -0.81
CA ALA A 149 3.86 -3.59 -0.73
C ALA A 149 2.52 -3.37 0.00
N PHE A 150 2.51 -2.62 1.10
CA PHE A 150 1.26 -2.22 1.75
C PHE A 150 0.45 -1.25 0.89
N PHE A 151 1.09 -0.27 0.27
CA PHE A 151 0.42 0.65 -0.64
C PHE A 151 -0.30 -0.08 -1.77
N SER A 152 0.32 -1.09 -2.39
CA SER A 152 -0.31 -1.89 -3.45
C SER A 152 -1.56 -2.62 -2.96
N ALA A 153 -1.56 -3.13 -1.72
CA ALA A 153 -2.72 -3.74 -1.11
C ALA A 153 -3.83 -2.72 -0.83
N PHE A 154 -3.49 -1.53 -0.31
CA PHE A 154 -4.48 -0.47 -0.07
C PHE A 154 -5.08 0.10 -1.36
N ILE A 155 -4.27 0.30 -2.40
CA ILE A 155 -4.78 0.72 -3.73
C ILE A 155 -5.70 -0.34 -4.33
N MET A 156 -5.37 -1.62 -4.18
CA MET A 156 -6.28 -2.69 -4.59
C MET A 156 -7.59 -2.66 -3.82
N LEU A 157 -7.55 -2.47 -2.48
CA LEU A 157 -8.75 -2.33 -1.66
C LEU A 157 -9.56 -1.09 -2.07
N PHE A 158 -8.89 0.04 -2.32
CA PHE A 158 -9.52 1.26 -2.80
C PHE A 158 -10.21 1.04 -4.15
N SER A 159 -9.57 0.36 -5.08
CA SER A 159 -10.16 -0.01 -6.38
C SER A 159 -11.41 -0.90 -6.21
N ILE A 160 -11.37 -1.84 -5.27
CA ILE A 160 -12.54 -2.66 -4.91
C ILE A 160 -13.67 -1.79 -4.35
N ILE A 161 -13.35 -0.82 -3.49
CA ILE A 161 -14.33 0.13 -2.94
C ILE A 161 -14.98 0.96 -4.05
N LEU A 162 -14.16 1.52 -4.96
CA LEU A 162 -14.66 2.26 -6.13
C LEU A 162 -15.58 1.40 -6.98
N PHE A 163 -15.15 0.18 -7.29
CA PHE A 163 -15.96 -0.78 -8.04
C PHE A 163 -17.33 -1.01 -7.37
N ARG A 164 -17.36 -1.20 -6.05
CA ARG A 164 -18.62 -1.37 -5.28
C ARG A 164 -19.51 -0.13 -5.33
N ILE A 165 -18.92 1.07 -5.30
CA ILE A 165 -19.67 2.34 -5.43
C ILE A 165 -20.31 2.41 -6.83
N VAL A 166 -19.54 2.14 -7.88
CA VAL A 166 -20.01 2.13 -9.27
C VAL A 166 -21.12 1.09 -9.46
N ASP A 167 -20.87 -0.14 -9.03
CA ASP A 167 -21.80 -1.27 -9.14
C ASP A 167 -23.16 -1.02 -8.48
N THR A 168 -23.17 -0.35 -7.34
CA THR A 168 -24.39 -0.02 -6.61
C THR A 168 -24.95 1.37 -6.95
N GLN A 169 -24.37 2.07 -7.95
CA GLN A 169 -24.71 3.45 -8.29
C GLN A 169 -24.70 4.38 -7.06
N GLY A 170 -23.74 4.20 -6.17
CA GLY A 170 -23.57 4.97 -4.94
C GLY A 170 -24.51 4.57 -3.78
N LYS A 171 -25.42 3.61 -3.95
CA LYS A 171 -26.38 3.22 -2.88
C LYS A 171 -25.67 2.63 -1.66
N ILE A 172 -24.51 1.98 -1.84
CA ILE A 172 -23.72 1.37 -0.76
C ILE A 172 -23.20 2.40 0.25
N LEU A 173 -23.07 3.66 -0.13
CA LEU A 173 -22.63 4.75 0.74
C LEU A 173 -23.61 5.09 1.87
N LYS A 174 -24.84 4.54 1.85
CA LYS A 174 -25.76 4.60 2.99
C LYS A 174 -25.29 3.71 4.15
N ASN A 175 -24.43 2.72 3.89
CA ASN A 175 -23.87 1.84 4.92
C ASN A 175 -22.69 2.53 5.61
N ARG A 176 -22.88 2.93 6.88
CA ARG A 176 -21.87 3.62 7.70
C ARG A 176 -20.57 2.80 7.83
N ARG A 177 -20.66 1.45 7.95
CA ARG A 177 -19.47 0.58 8.03
C ARG A 177 -18.65 0.64 6.74
N PHE A 178 -19.32 0.63 5.59
CA PHE A 178 -18.65 0.75 4.30
C PHE A 178 -17.95 2.11 4.15
N VAL A 179 -18.59 3.20 4.55
CA VAL A 179 -17.99 4.54 4.53
C VAL A 179 -16.78 4.62 5.47
N ALA A 180 -16.86 4.02 6.67
CA ALA A 180 -15.73 3.98 7.60
C ALA A 180 -14.53 3.22 6.99
N ILE A 181 -14.76 2.07 6.37
CA ILE A 181 -13.70 1.31 5.67
C ILE A 181 -13.11 2.13 4.52
N MET A 182 -13.94 2.84 3.76
CA MET A 182 -13.49 3.71 2.67
C MET A 182 -12.59 4.85 3.21
N ILE A 183 -12.96 5.50 4.30
CA ILE A 183 -12.18 6.58 4.92
C ILE A 183 -10.83 6.01 5.41
N ILE A 184 -10.84 4.90 6.14
CA ILE A 184 -9.61 4.25 6.63
C ILE A 184 -8.71 3.86 5.46
N CYS A 185 -9.27 3.25 4.41
CA CYS A 185 -8.53 2.88 3.22
C CYS A 185 -7.91 4.11 2.52
N THR A 186 -8.69 5.19 2.38
CA THR A 186 -8.21 6.47 1.83
C THR A 186 -7.05 7.03 2.63
N LEU A 187 -7.18 7.08 3.98
CA LEU A 187 -6.11 7.53 4.87
C LEU A 187 -4.85 6.67 4.69
N MET A 188 -4.98 5.36 4.63
CA MET A 188 -3.85 4.47 4.45
C MET A 188 -3.21 4.60 3.06
N CYS A 189 -3.98 4.82 1.99
CA CYS A 189 -3.43 5.13 0.67
C CYS A 189 -2.56 6.40 0.69
N VAL A 190 -3.08 7.46 1.32
CA VAL A 190 -2.42 8.76 1.41
C VAL A 190 -1.16 8.70 2.28
N LEU A 191 -1.24 8.01 3.44
CA LEU A 191 -0.13 7.88 4.39
C LEU A 191 0.93 6.87 3.94
N SER A 192 0.61 5.98 2.99
CA SER A 192 1.57 5.00 2.47
C SER A 192 2.45 5.57 1.36
N LYS A 193 1.90 6.47 0.55
CA LYS A 193 2.63 7.03 -0.59
C LYS A 193 2.02 8.36 -1.02
N GLN A 194 2.86 9.36 -1.31
CA GLN A 194 2.38 10.68 -1.72
C GLN A 194 1.50 10.62 -2.99
N GLN A 195 1.83 9.74 -3.93
CA GLN A 195 1.02 9.49 -5.14
C GLN A 195 -0.39 9.00 -4.82
N GLY A 196 -0.58 8.34 -3.67
CA GLY A 196 -1.90 7.94 -3.19
C GLY A 196 -2.86 9.12 -3.06
N SER A 197 -2.39 10.28 -2.62
CA SER A 197 -3.20 11.50 -2.50
C SER A 197 -3.77 11.95 -3.85
N TYR A 198 -2.94 11.96 -4.88
CA TYR A 198 -3.37 12.37 -6.23
C TYR A 198 -4.40 11.37 -6.80
N ILE A 199 -4.16 10.07 -6.60
CA ILE A 199 -5.07 9.01 -7.07
C ILE A 199 -6.43 9.13 -6.40
N VAL A 200 -6.49 9.26 -5.07
CA VAL A 200 -7.77 9.32 -4.35
C VAL A 200 -8.54 10.60 -4.67
N ILE A 201 -7.86 11.75 -4.83
CA ILE A 201 -8.49 13.02 -5.24
C ILE A 201 -9.09 12.88 -6.64
N LEU A 202 -8.30 12.39 -7.61
CA LEU A 202 -8.76 12.24 -8.99
C LEU A 202 -9.97 11.29 -9.08
N CYS A 203 -9.90 10.13 -8.41
CA CYS A 203 -11.01 9.18 -8.39
C CYS A 203 -12.28 9.77 -7.74
N ALA A 204 -12.13 10.55 -6.65
CA ALA A 204 -13.26 11.20 -6.00
C ALA A 204 -13.90 12.27 -6.90
N LEU A 205 -13.10 13.07 -7.63
CA LEU A 205 -13.59 14.02 -8.62
C LEU A 205 -14.37 13.32 -9.74
N LEU A 206 -13.81 12.24 -10.29
CA LEU A 206 -14.50 11.44 -11.32
C LEU A 206 -15.82 10.85 -10.82
N LEU A 207 -15.88 10.37 -9.57
CA LEU A 207 -17.13 9.90 -8.98
C LEU A 207 -18.18 11.01 -8.87
N ILE A 208 -17.80 12.24 -8.51
CA ILE A 208 -18.73 13.39 -8.46
C ILE A 208 -19.29 13.68 -9.85
N LEU A 209 -18.45 13.67 -10.87
CA LEU A 209 -18.87 13.93 -12.26
C LEU A 209 -19.91 12.92 -12.75
N VAL A 210 -19.73 11.62 -12.39
CA VAL A 210 -20.62 10.54 -12.85
C VAL A 210 -21.90 10.43 -12.02
N TYR A 211 -21.80 10.47 -10.68
CA TYR A 211 -22.93 10.15 -9.78
C TYR A 211 -23.50 11.36 -9.06
N LYS A 212 -22.92 12.57 -9.26
CA LYS A 212 -23.40 13.86 -8.74
C LYS A 212 -23.80 13.79 -7.24
N ARG A 213 -25.06 14.11 -6.93
CA ARG A 213 -25.56 14.28 -5.57
C ARG A 213 -25.40 13.06 -4.64
N ARG A 214 -25.41 11.83 -5.19
CA ARG A 214 -25.37 10.60 -4.34
C ARG A 214 -24.04 10.34 -3.67
N VAL A 215 -22.96 10.73 -4.32
CA VAL A 215 -21.59 10.48 -3.83
C VAL A 215 -20.90 11.76 -3.34
N PHE A 216 -21.55 12.92 -3.50
CA PHE A 216 -20.94 14.23 -3.31
C PHE A 216 -20.26 14.39 -1.94
N LEU A 217 -21.00 14.14 -0.85
CA LEU A 217 -20.45 14.31 0.50
C LEU A 217 -19.27 13.38 0.78
N THR A 218 -19.38 12.10 0.40
CA THR A 218 -18.31 11.14 0.64
C THR A 218 -17.08 11.41 -0.23
N SER A 219 -17.28 11.87 -1.46
CA SER A 219 -16.19 12.26 -2.35
C SER A 219 -15.49 13.54 -1.85
N ILE A 220 -16.24 14.52 -1.34
CA ILE A 220 -15.64 15.69 -0.69
C ILE A 220 -14.78 15.28 0.51
N MET A 221 -15.27 14.37 1.37
CA MET A 221 -14.46 13.87 2.50
C MET A 221 -13.14 13.23 2.02
N VAL A 222 -13.17 12.43 0.95
CA VAL A 222 -11.97 11.82 0.36
C VAL A 222 -11.02 12.89 -0.18
N ILE A 223 -11.55 13.90 -0.90
CA ILE A 223 -10.75 15.02 -1.40
C ILE A 223 -10.13 15.80 -0.24
N MET A 224 -10.91 16.12 0.79
CA MET A 224 -10.41 16.84 1.97
C MET A 224 -9.26 16.09 2.66
N ILE A 225 -9.34 14.76 2.79
CA ILE A 225 -8.24 13.94 3.34
C ILE A 225 -6.98 14.09 2.49
N GLY A 226 -7.09 13.97 1.16
CA GLY A 226 -5.95 14.11 0.24
C GLY A 226 -5.35 15.51 0.28
N VAL A 227 -6.19 16.55 0.22
CA VAL A 227 -5.75 17.95 0.27
C VAL A 227 -5.12 18.28 1.63
N PHE A 228 -5.76 17.90 2.74
CA PHE A 228 -5.21 18.08 4.09
C PHE A 228 -3.81 17.46 4.22
N TYR A 229 -3.65 16.25 3.72
CA TYR A 229 -2.34 15.58 3.74
C TYR A 229 -1.30 16.38 2.96
N LEU A 230 -1.60 16.79 1.72
CA LEU A 230 -0.64 17.50 0.87
C LEU A 230 -0.30 18.91 1.38
N THR A 231 -1.27 19.63 1.93
CA THR A 231 -1.07 21.04 2.33
C THR A 231 -0.70 21.17 3.79
N VAL A 232 -1.47 20.57 4.70
CA VAL A 232 -1.28 20.76 6.14
C VAL A 232 -0.27 19.77 6.70
N PHE A 233 -0.42 18.48 6.38
CA PHE A 233 0.46 17.46 6.96
C PHE A 233 1.89 17.60 6.43
N ILE A 234 2.08 17.61 5.10
CA ILE A 234 3.42 17.75 4.49
C ILE A 234 3.95 19.18 4.63
N GLY A 235 3.12 20.20 4.39
CA GLY A 235 3.56 21.58 4.32
C GLY A 235 3.77 22.28 5.67
N ILE A 236 3.04 21.85 6.71
CA ILE A 236 3.06 22.54 8.01
C ILE A 236 3.50 21.59 9.13
N ILE A 237 2.87 20.41 9.25
CA ILE A 237 3.10 19.53 10.41
C ILE A 237 4.50 18.95 10.36
N LEU A 238 4.89 18.30 9.27
CA LEU A 238 6.18 17.64 9.17
C LEU A 238 7.38 18.59 9.38
N PRO A 239 7.43 19.79 8.78
CA PRO A 239 8.52 20.73 9.04
C PRO A 239 8.64 21.15 10.52
N LYS A 240 7.50 21.31 11.23
CA LYS A 240 7.52 21.63 12.67
C LYS A 240 8.16 20.53 13.54
N PHE A 241 8.08 19.27 13.08
CA PHE A 241 8.71 18.14 13.75
C PHE A 241 10.12 17.83 13.20
N HIS A 242 10.75 18.78 12.51
CA HIS A 242 12.07 18.63 11.87
C HIS A 242 12.18 17.39 10.98
N VAL A 243 11.12 17.10 10.23
CA VAL A 243 11.10 16.05 9.22
C VAL A 243 11.44 16.65 7.87
N ALA A 244 12.53 16.18 7.27
CA ALA A 244 12.95 16.63 5.96
C ALA A 244 11.88 16.28 4.89
N PRO A 245 11.55 17.22 3.99
CA PRO A 245 10.62 16.95 2.89
C PRO A 245 11.16 15.85 1.97
N SER A 246 10.28 15.21 1.22
CA SER A 246 10.67 14.25 0.18
C SER A 246 11.60 14.95 -0.82
N SER A 247 12.82 14.46 -0.97
CA SER A 247 13.76 14.98 -1.97
C SER A 247 13.25 14.66 -3.38
N LYS A 248 13.26 15.63 -4.28
CA LYS A 248 12.95 15.44 -5.70
C LYS A 248 14.15 14.81 -6.43
N GLN A 249 14.67 13.69 -5.91
CA GLN A 249 15.90 13.05 -6.43
C GLN A 249 15.79 12.68 -7.91
N GLU A 250 14.62 12.19 -8.32
CA GLU A 250 14.39 11.80 -9.72
C GLU A 250 14.52 13.00 -10.68
N VAL A 251 14.01 14.16 -10.29
CA VAL A 251 14.16 15.39 -11.08
C VAL A 251 15.59 15.89 -11.06
N ASN A 252 16.30 15.76 -9.93
CA ASN A 252 17.69 16.19 -9.80
C ASN A 252 18.65 15.31 -10.61
N ILE A 253 18.38 14.02 -10.76
CA ILE A 253 19.17 13.12 -11.62
C ILE A 253 19.02 13.52 -13.08
N LEU A 254 17.79 13.75 -13.55
CA LEU A 254 17.52 14.19 -14.91
C LEU A 254 18.15 15.57 -15.20
N MET A 255 18.09 16.51 -14.26
CA MET A 255 18.73 17.83 -14.40
C MET A 255 20.26 17.75 -14.36
N ARG A 256 20.86 16.81 -13.61
CA ARG A 256 22.30 16.57 -13.65
C ARG A 256 22.73 15.95 -14.97
N GLN A 257 21.97 14.98 -15.49
CA GLN A 257 22.25 14.38 -16.81
C GLN A 257 22.14 15.43 -17.93
N SER A 258 21.12 16.29 -17.92
CA SER A 258 20.98 17.35 -18.92
C SER A 258 22.09 18.41 -18.83
N ARG A 259 22.63 18.69 -17.64
CA ARG A 259 23.79 19.61 -17.47
C ARG A 259 25.09 18.97 -17.94
N LEU A 260 25.26 17.66 -17.76
CA LEU A 260 26.47 16.95 -18.25
C LEU A 260 26.44 16.83 -19.76
N SER A 261 25.28 16.57 -20.38
CA SER A 261 25.13 16.53 -21.85
C SER A 261 25.20 17.92 -22.54
N SER A 262 25.18 19.03 -21.79
CA SER A 262 25.37 20.39 -22.32
C SER A 262 26.81 20.89 -22.17
N LEU A 263 27.71 20.09 -21.64
CA LEU A 263 29.16 20.41 -21.49
C LEU A 263 30.03 19.65 -22.50
N ASP A 264 29.45 18.74 -23.29
CA ASP A 264 30.01 18.10 -24.47
C ASP A 264 29.56 18.85 -25.75
#